data_2263cdac7b2aa17c98393f2a4b6cf50c
#
_entry.id   2263cdac7b2aa17c98393f2a4b6cf50c
#
_cell.length_a   1.000
_cell.length_b   1.000
_cell.length_c   1.000
_cell.angle_alpha   90.00
_cell.angle_beta   90.00
_cell.angle_gamma   90.00
#
_symmetry.space_group_name_H-M   'P 1'
#
loop_
_entity.id
_entity.type
_entity.pdbx_description
1 polymer ?
#
loop_
_entity_poly.entity_id
_entity_poly.type
_entity_poly.pdbx_seq_one_letter_code
_entity_poly.pdbx_strand_id
1 'polypeptide(L)'
;MALTSPGVSVSVSDESFYTPSEPGTTPLIFVATKENKQNPGATGTAPGTLASNAGKPYLISSQRELSETFGDPLFYKDASNNMLHGAEQNEYGLQAAYSFLGVANRAYVVRANLDLSDISASATATSGKATNASYWFDTDDTKFGIFEWNGAAGTVT
;
A
#
# COMPACT_ATOMS: atom_id res chain seq x y z
N MET A 1 43.20 -34.30 -34.61
CA MET A 1 43.62 -33.95 -35.97
C MET A 1 44.16 -32.53 -35.89
N ALA A 2 45.44 -32.33 -36.16
CA ALA A 2 46.01 -30.97 -36.15
C ALA A 2 45.55 -30.24 -37.41
N LEU A 3 45.06 -29.04 -37.27
CA LEU A 3 44.69 -28.17 -38.38
C LEU A 3 45.98 -27.75 -39.10
N THR A 4 46.13 -28.14 -40.35
CA THR A 4 47.28 -27.82 -41.21
C THR A 4 47.16 -26.51 -41.98
N SER A 5 46.13 -25.73 -41.69
CA SER A 5 45.84 -24.44 -42.30
C SER A 5 45.51 -23.41 -41.22
N PRO A 6 45.88 -22.13 -41.39
CA PRO A 6 45.50 -21.11 -40.45
C PRO A 6 43.96 -20.99 -40.45
N GLY A 7 43.35 -21.39 -39.33
CA GLY A 7 41.92 -21.34 -39.11
C GLY A 7 41.63 -20.59 -37.82
N VAL A 8 40.49 -19.95 -37.77
CA VAL A 8 39.97 -19.32 -36.54
C VAL A 8 39.17 -20.36 -35.80
N SER A 9 39.58 -20.66 -34.57
CA SER A 9 38.77 -21.48 -33.66
C SER A 9 37.96 -20.48 -32.78
N VAL A 10 36.62 -20.53 -32.90
CA VAL A 10 35.73 -19.76 -32.02
C VAL A 10 35.17 -20.73 -30.97
N SER A 11 35.48 -20.48 -29.73
CA SER A 11 34.81 -21.11 -28.59
C SER A 11 33.75 -20.17 -28.08
N VAL A 12 32.52 -20.56 -28.13
CA VAL A 12 31.40 -19.84 -27.52
C VAL A 12 31.29 -20.35 -26.08
N SER A 13 31.62 -19.48 -25.13
CA SER A 13 31.31 -19.70 -23.72
C SER A 13 29.97 -19.04 -23.44
N ASP A 14 28.97 -19.84 -23.10
CA ASP A 14 27.70 -19.32 -22.63
C ASP A 14 27.87 -18.91 -21.15
N GLU A 15 28.11 -17.61 -20.92
CA GLU A 15 28.20 -17.03 -19.59
C GLU A 15 26.82 -16.62 -19.03
N SER A 16 25.73 -16.93 -19.73
CA SER A 16 24.37 -16.70 -19.25
C SER A 16 23.95 -17.74 -18.20
N PHE A 17 24.88 -18.17 -17.34
CA PHE A 17 24.51 -18.88 -16.14
C PHE A 17 23.86 -17.88 -15.18
N TYR A 18 22.57 -17.68 -15.33
CA TYR A 18 21.76 -17.08 -14.30
C TYR A 18 21.88 -17.99 -13.07
N THR A 19 22.77 -17.64 -12.17
CA THR A 19 22.63 -18.15 -10.81
C THR A 19 21.23 -17.73 -10.37
N PRO A 20 20.33 -18.69 -10.07
CA PRO A 20 19.04 -18.30 -9.52
C PRO A 20 19.37 -17.40 -8.32
N SER A 21 18.87 -16.17 -8.34
CA SER A 21 19.04 -15.27 -7.20
C SER A 21 18.60 -16.05 -5.98
N GLU A 22 19.44 -16.11 -4.96
CA GLU A 22 19.07 -16.72 -3.68
C GLU A 22 17.66 -16.26 -3.36
N PRO A 23 16.76 -17.14 -2.84
CA PRO A 23 15.40 -16.78 -2.57
C PRO A 23 15.43 -15.58 -1.63
N GLY A 24 15.29 -14.40 -2.21
CA GLY A 24 15.35 -13.13 -1.49
C GLY A 24 14.27 -13.15 -0.41
N THR A 25 14.55 -12.53 0.71
CA THR A 25 13.58 -12.33 1.78
C THR A 25 12.31 -11.74 1.19
N THR A 26 11.19 -12.41 1.35
CA THR A 26 9.90 -11.88 0.92
C THR A 26 9.45 -10.84 1.95
N PRO A 27 9.32 -9.56 1.59
CA PRO A 27 8.93 -8.54 2.55
C PRO A 27 7.47 -8.70 2.96
N LEU A 28 7.18 -8.24 4.18
CA LEU A 28 5.85 -8.05 4.70
C LEU A 28 5.56 -6.55 4.73
N ILE A 29 4.53 -6.11 4.00
CA ILE A 29 4.15 -4.71 3.86
C ILE A 29 2.80 -4.51 4.54
N PHE A 30 2.75 -3.61 5.51
CA PHE A 30 1.49 -3.18 6.11
C PHE A 30 0.99 -1.94 5.38
N VAL A 31 -0.30 -1.98 5.02
CA VAL A 31 -0.96 -0.87 4.32
C VAL A 31 -2.22 -0.46 5.06
N ALA A 32 -2.50 0.83 5.05
CA ALA A 32 -3.80 1.37 5.42
C ALA A 32 -4.54 1.75 4.14
N THR A 33 -5.78 1.32 4.01
CA THR A 33 -6.63 1.64 2.87
C THR A 33 -8.06 1.87 3.34
N LYS A 34 -8.84 2.55 2.50
CA LYS A 34 -10.28 2.64 2.67
C LYS A 34 -10.92 1.25 2.59
N GLU A 35 -11.96 1.01 3.38
CA GLU A 35 -12.74 -0.22 3.33
C GLU A 35 -13.65 -0.29 2.09
N ASN A 36 -14.00 -1.52 1.72
CA ASN A 36 -14.95 -1.84 0.66
C ASN A 36 -14.66 -1.15 -0.69
N LYS A 37 -13.38 -1.01 -1.03
CA LYS A 37 -12.98 -0.47 -2.33
C LYS A 37 -13.42 -1.39 -3.46
N GLN A 38 -13.72 -0.80 -4.61
CA GLN A 38 -13.94 -1.57 -5.82
C GLN A 38 -12.61 -2.07 -6.40
N ASN A 39 -12.65 -3.28 -6.97
CA ASN A 39 -11.52 -3.76 -7.77
C ASN A 39 -11.47 -3.04 -9.13
N PRO A 40 -10.33 -3.08 -9.84
CA PRO A 40 -10.21 -2.54 -11.18
C PRO A 40 -11.31 -3.08 -12.11
N GLY A 41 -11.98 -2.19 -12.83
CA GLY A 41 -13.10 -2.56 -13.69
C GLY A 41 -14.47 -2.57 -13.00
N ALA A 42 -14.55 -2.19 -11.72
CA ALA A 42 -15.80 -2.08 -10.93
C ALA A 42 -16.67 -3.34 -10.95
N THR A 43 -16.06 -4.53 -11.04
CA THR A 43 -16.76 -5.82 -11.10
C THR A 43 -17.10 -6.38 -9.72
N GLY A 44 -16.62 -5.76 -8.65
CA GLY A 44 -16.89 -6.18 -7.28
C GLY A 44 -16.00 -5.48 -6.27
N THR A 45 -16.13 -5.87 -5.00
CA THR A 45 -15.30 -5.34 -3.92
C THR A 45 -13.96 -6.06 -3.89
N ALA A 46 -12.88 -5.29 -3.78
CA ALA A 46 -11.53 -5.80 -3.62
C ALA A 46 -11.42 -6.59 -2.29
N PRO A 47 -11.11 -7.89 -2.31
CA PRO A 47 -11.25 -8.76 -1.15
C PRO A 47 -10.35 -8.39 0.03
N GLY A 48 -9.18 -7.80 -0.23
CA GLY A 48 -8.26 -7.35 0.80
C GLY A 48 -8.74 -6.12 1.57
N THR A 49 -9.79 -5.43 1.07
CA THR A 49 -10.34 -4.23 1.70
C THR A 49 -11.58 -4.50 2.57
N LEU A 50 -12.04 -5.74 2.61
CA LEU A 50 -13.14 -6.10 3.50
C LEU A 50 -12.69 -6.03 4.97
N ALA A 51 -13.53 -5.50 5.86
CA ALA A 51 -13.26 -5.44 7.30
C ALA A 51 -12.89 -6.82 7.86
N SER A 52 -13.60 -7.87 7.45
CA SER A 52 -13.36 -9.27 7.88
C SER A 52 -12.01 -9.83 7.45
N ASN A 53 -11.32 -9.16 6.53
CA ASN A 53 -10.03 -9.57 5.99
C ASN A 53 -8.86 -8.69 6.49
N ALA A 54 -9.14 -7.75 7.39
CA ALA A 54 -8.09 -6.98 8.06
C ALA A 54 -7.14 -7.91 8.82
N GLY A 55 -5.85 -7.60 8.80
CA GLY A 55 -4.82 -8.41 9.43
C GLY A 55 -4.45 -9.71 8.70
N LYS A 56 -5.15 -10.09 7.62
CA LYS A 56 -4.81 -11.28 6.84
C LYS A 56 -3.69 -10.98 5.85
N PRO A 57 -2.61 -11.79 5.81
CA PRO A 57 -1.56 -11.63 4.82
C PRO A 57 -2.00 -12.20 3.46
N TYR A 58 -1.77 -11.42 2.42
CA TYR A 58 -1.94 -11.83 1.03
C TYR A 58 -0.57 -11.89 0.37
N LEU A 59 -0.22 -13.03 -0.22
CA LEU A 59 0.97 -13.13 -1.07
C LEU A 59 0.62 -12.54 -2.43
N ILE A 60 1.27 -11.44 -2.78
CA ILE A 60 1.04 -10.69 -4.01
C ILE A 60 2.30 -10.78 -4.87
N SER A 61 2.14 -11.12 -6.14
CA SER A 61 3.24 -11.35 -7.09
C SER A 61 3.33 -10.28 -8.17
N SER A 62 2.36 -9.38 -8.28
CA SER A 62 2.34 -8.34 -9.30
C SER A 62 1.52 -7.13 -8.88
N GLN A 63 1.78 -5.99 -9.55
CA GLN A 63 0.99 -4.77 -9.38
C GLN A 63 -0.50 -4.98 -9.70
N ARG A 64 -0.77 -5.78 -10.74
CA ARG A 64 -2.14 -6.10 -11.12
C ARG A 64 -2.87 -6.85 -10.02
N GLU A 65 -2.25 -7.88 -9.47
CA GLU A 65 -2.82 -8.67 -8.36
C GLU A 65 -3.03 -7.80 -7.11
N LEU A 66 -2.12 -6.85 -6.84
CA LEU A 66 -2.30 -5.89 -5.76
C LEU A 66 -3.57 -5.05 -5.97
N SER A 67 -3.75 -4.48 -7.16
CA SER A 67 -4.95 -3.68 -7.49
C SER A 67 -6.23 -4.52 -7.46
N GLU A 68 -6.19 -5.76 -7.93
CA GLU A 68 -7.35 -6.67 -7.86
C GLU A 68 -7.71 -7.03 -6.42
N THR A 69 -6.70 -7.11 -5.53
CA THR A 69 -6.90 -7.49 -4.12
C THR A 69 -7.24 -6.30 -3.22
N PHE A 70 -6.59 -5.14 -3.40
CA PHE A 70 -6.73 -3.98 -2.51
C PHE A 70 -7.32 -2.75 -3.19
N GLY A 71 -7.70 -2.84 -4.47
CA GLY A 71 -8.10 -1.70 -5.28
C GLY A 71 -6.92 -0.78 -5.62
N ASP A 72 -7.15 0.17 -6.51
CA ASP A 72 -6.13 1.16 -6.85
C ASP A 72 -5.92 2.16 -5.70
N PRO A 73 -4.69 2.69 -5.51
CA PRO A 73 -4.43 3.71 -4.51
C PRO A 73 -5.32 4.93 -4.70
N LEU A 74 -5.97 5.38 -3.64
CA LEU A 74 -6.84 6.55 -3.65
C LEU A 74 -6.08 7.78 -3.15
N PHE A 75 -6.25 8.88 -3.89
CA PHE A 75 -5.75 10.20 -3.52
C PHE A 75 -6.91 11.19 -3.48
N TYR A 76 -6.98 11.95 -2.41
CA TYR A 76 -8.03 12.92 -2.20
C TYR A 76 -7.82 14.15 -3.07
N LYS A 77 -8.91 14.77 -3.47
CA LYS A 77 -8.94 15.90 -4.39
C LYS A 77 -9.78 17.02 -3.81
N ASP A 78 -9.40 18.26 -4.12
CA ASP A 78 -10.19 19.43 -3.80
C ASP A 78 -11.45 19.54 -4.69
N ALA A 79 -12.26 20.54 -4.42
CA ALA A 79 -13.48 20.82 -5.20
C ALA A 79 -13.20 21.14 -6.68
N SER A 80 -11.96 21.52 -7.01
CA SER A 80 -11.48 21.80 -8.37
C SER A 80 -10.83 20.57 -9.03
N ASN A 81 -10.92 19.39 -8.38
CA ASN A 81 -10.35 18.12 -8.85
C ASN A 81 -8.80 18.08 -8.85
N ASN A 82 -8.12 18.99 -8.13
CA ASN A 82 -6.67 18.90 -7.94
C ASN A 82 -6.35 17.95 -6.80
N MET A 83 -5.27 17.19 -6.92
CA MET A 83 -4.79 16.32 -5.84
C MET A 83 -4.35 17.13 -4.63
N LEU A 84 -4.86 16.76 -3.46
CA LEU A 84 -4.41 17.28 -2.17
C LEU A 84 -3.21 16.46 -1.71
N HIS A 85 -2.01 16.92 -2.08
CA HIS A 85 -0.78 16.32 -1.58
C HIS A 85 -0.65 16.59 -0.08
N GLY A 86 -0.43 15.55 0.69
CA GLY A 86 -0.32 15.65 2.15
C GLY A 86 -1.64 15.42 2.90
N ALA A 87 -2.74 15.11 2.20
CA ALA A 87 -3.93 14.64 2.88
C ALA A 87 -3.64 13.28 3.57
N GLU A 88 -3.99 13.16 4.84
CA GLU A 88 -3.71 11.99 5.67
C GLU A 88 -4.46 10.76 5.18
N GLN A 89 -5.55 10.95 4.50
CA GLN A 89 -6.35 9.88 3.91
C GLN A 89 -5.81 9.39 2.57
N ASN A 90 -4.71 9.96 2.07
CA ASN A 90 -4.05 9.46 0.87
C ASN A 90 -3.39 8.10 1.14
N GLU A 91 -3.62 7.16 0.25
CA GLU A 91 -3.14 5.79 0.39
C GLU A 91 -1.67 5.63 -0.08
N TYR A 92 -0.76 6.43 0.50
CA TYR A 92 0.67 6.39 0.16
C TYR A 92 1.31 5.02 0.43
N GLY A 93 0.87 4.31 1.48
CA GLY A 93 1.36 2.97 1.79
C GLY A 93 1.01 1.97 0.69
N LEU A 94 -0.21 2.02 0.17
CA LEU A 94 -0.63 1.17 -0.94
C LEU A 94 0.10 1.55 -2.23
N GLN A 95 0.31 2.86 -2.48
CA GLN A 95 1.11 3.34 -3.62
C GLN A 95 2.56 2.87 -3.53
N ALA A 96 3.15 2.87 -2.34
CA ALA A 96 4.51 2.37 -2.13
C ALA A 96 4.60 0.86 -2.40
N ALA A 97 3.61 0.07 -1.93
CA ALA A 97 3.52 -1.35 -2.23
C ALA A 97 3.38 -1.61 -3.74
N TYR A 98 2.56 -0.81 -4.42
CA TYR A 98 2.41 -0.86 -5.87
C TYR A 98 3.73 -0.59 -6.59
N SER A 99 4.45 0.46 -6.19
CA SER A 99 5.76 0.81 -6.77
C SER A 99 6.81 -0.26 -6.48
N PHE A 100 6.83 -0.84 -5.28
CA PHE A 100 7.72 -1.94 -4.93
C PHE A 100 7.51 -3.16 -5.83
N LEU A 101 6.26 -3.57 -6.07
CA LEU A 101 5.93 -4.69 -6.96
C LEU A 101 6.21 -4.41 -8.45
N GLY A 102 6.53 -3.17 -8.81
CA GLY A 102 7.02 -2.82 -10.14
C GLY A 102 8.47 -3.26 -10.39
N VAL A 103 9.25 -3.47 -9.31
CA VAL A 103 10.66 -3.89 -9.37
C VAL A 103 10.91 -5.23 -8.68
N ALA A 104 10.02 -5.66 -7.81
CA ALA A 104 10.09 -6.92 -7.08
C ALA A 104 9.05 -7.92 -7.62
N ASN A 105 9.31 -9.19 -7.38
CA ASN A 105 8.47 -10.26 -7.91
C ASN A 105 7.42 -10.80 -6.92
N ARG A 106 7.46 -10.40 -5.65
CA ARG A 106 6.47 -10.79 -4.61
C ARG A 106 6.65 -10.03 -3.31
N ALA A 107 5.54 -9.88 -2.59
CA ALA A 107 5.48 -9.40 -1.21
C ALA A 107 4.27 -10.00 -0.49
N TYR A 108 4.33 -10.12 0.83
CA TYR A 108 3.13 -10.26 1.64
C TYR A 108 2.58 -8.88 1.95
N VAL A 109 1.31 -8.66 1.65
CA VAL A 109 0.64 -7.39 1.93
C VAL A 109 -0.48 -7.65 2.94
N VAL A 110 -0.52 -6.84 3.99
CA VAL A 110 -1.50 -6.93 5.08
C VAL A 110 -2.17 -5.57 5.24
N ARG A 111 -3.49 -5.54 5.19
CA ARG A 111 -4.24 -4.34 5.55
C ARG A 111 -4.30 -4.23 7.08
N ALA A 112 -3.93 -3.09 7.62
CA ALA A 112 -4.19 -2.75 9.01
C ALA A 112 -5.72 -2.73 9.26
N ASN A 113 -6.14 -3.08 10.47
CA ASN A 113 -7.55 -2.99 10.85
C ASN A 113 -7.94 -1.54 11.14
N LEU A 114 -7.93 -0.74 10.09
CA LEU A 114 -8.22 0.69 10.10
C LEU A 114 -8.88 1.06 8.78
N ASP A 115 -9.97 1.81 8.83
CA ASP A 115 -10.54 2.47 7.66
C ASP A 115 -9.97 3.90 7.58
N LEU A 116 -9.23 4.20 6.51
CA LEU A 116 -8.70 5.55 6.30
C LEU A 116 -9.79 6.61 6.20
N SER A 117 -11.01 6.25 5.82
CA SER A 117 -12.13 7.19 5.79
C SER A 117 -12.57 7.66 7.18
N ASP A 118 -12.22 6.94 8.23
CA ASP A 118 -12.51 7.32 9.61
C ASP A 118 -11.48 8.31 10.19
N ILE A 119 -10.35 8.50 9.51
CA ILE A 119 -9.35 9.48 9.89
C ILE A 119 -9.73 10.83 9.29
N SER A 120 -9.91 11.82 10.14
CA SER A 120 -10.13 13.20 9.72
C SER A 120 -9.03 14.10 10.24
N ALA A 121 -8.52 14.99 9.38
CA ALA A 121 -7.66 16.08 9.80
C ALA A 121 -8.50 17.25 10.27
N SER A 122 -8.15 17.83 11.40
CA SER A 122 -8.81 19.02 11.93
C SER A 122 -7.88 19.78 12.86
N ALA A 123 -7.92 21.10 12.77
CA ALA A 123 -7.27 21.98 13.72
C ALA A 123 -7.96 21.97 15.10
N THR A 124 -9.19 21.49 15.16
CA THR A 124 -9.96 21.37 16.40
C THR A 124 -10.44 19.96 16.57
N ALA A 125 -10.53 19.48 17.80
CA ALA A 125 -11.15 18.21 18.10
C ALA A 125 -12.53 18.10 17.45
N THR A 126 -12.90 16.90 17.02
CA THR A 126 -14.21 16.64 16.41
C THR A 126 -15.33 17.17 17.29
N SER A 127 -16.20 18.00 16.72
CA SER A 127 -17.36 18.56 17.40
C SER A 127 -18.57 17.64 17.25
N GLY A 128 -19.41 17.59 18.29
CA GLY A 128 -20.63 16.79 18.29
C GLY A 128 -20.42 15.41 18.90
N LYS A 129 -21.36 14.48 18.61
CA LYS A 129 -21.24 13.08 19.00
C LYS A 129 -20.41 12.33 17.95
N ALA A 130 -19.10 12.43 18.05
CA ALA A 130 -18.25 11.51 17.32
C ALA A 130 -18.52 10.08 17.81
N THR A 131 -18.47 9.10 16.92
CA THR A 131 -18.53 7.68 17.30
C THR A 131 -17.33 7.39 18.18
N ASN A 132 -17.52 6.63 19.27
CA ASN A 132 -16.42 6.18 20.11
C ASN A 132 -15.37 5.46 19.26
N ALA A 133 -14.10 5.68 19.53
CA ALA A 133 -12.98 5.19 18.71
C ALA A 133 -12.84 5.84 17.31
N SER A 134 -13.45 7.00 17.05
CA SER A 134 -13.08 7.81 15.88
C SER A 134 -11.71 8.45 16.10
N TYR A 135 -10.89 8.37 15.06
CA TYR A 135 -9.55 8.95 15.09
C TYR A 135 -9.53 10.30 14.37
N TRP A 136 -8.76 11.22 14.92
CA TRP A 136 -8.55 12.51 14.27
C TRP A 136 -7.08 12.90 14.35
N PHE A 137 -6.61 13.60 13.34
CA PHE A 137 -5.26 14.12 13.25
C PHE A 137 -5.28 15.61 13.58
N ASP A 138 -4.59 16.02 14.64
CA ASP A 138 -4.50 17.42 15.03
C ASP A 138 -3.53 18.16 14.12
N THR A 139 -4.02 19.22 13.46
CA THR A 139 -3.25 20.07 12.55
C THR A 139 -2.97 21.46 13.09
N ASP A 140 -3.50 21.80 14.27
CA ASP A 140 -3.40 23.16 14.84
C ASP A 140 -2.17 23.35 15.73
N ASP A 141 -1.67 22.29 16.34
CA ASP A 141 -0.57 22.39 17.28
C ASP A 141 0.64 21.58 16.80
N THR A 142 1.82 21.94 17.34
CA THR A 142 3.08 21.20 17.13
C THR A 142 3.11 19.81 17.77
N LYS A 143 2.03 19.40 18.39
CA LYS A 143 1.86 18.05 18.93
C LYS A 143 1.46 17.09 17.82
N PHE A 144 2.44 16.46 17.24
CA PHE A 144 2.21 15.38 16.27
C PHE A 144 1.57 14.20 16.99
N GLY A 145 0.38 13.76 16.51
CA GLY A 145 -0.27 12.57 17.04
C GLY A 145 -1.58 12.25 16.35
N ILE A 146 -1.94 11.00 16.39
CA ILE A 146 -3.29 10.54 16.06
C ILE A 146 -4.04 10.42 17.38
N PHE A 147 -5.16 11.09 17.49
CA PHE A 147 -5.98 11.10 18.69
C PHE A 147 -7.20 10.20 18.49
N GLU A 148 -7.57 9.48 19.53
CA GLU A 148 -8.77 8.67 19.55
C GLU A 148 -9.86 9.36 20.37
N TRP A 149 -11.06 9.41 19.82
CA TRP A 149 -12.23 9.90 20.55
C TRP A 149 -12.74 8.83 21.52
N ASN A 150 -12.74 9.10 22.80
CA ASN A 150 -13.18 8.17 23.84
C ASN A 150 -14.65 8.34 24.27
N GLY A 151 -15.41 9.15 23.57
CA GLY A 151 -16.83 9.40 23.88
C GLY A 151 -17.10 10.41 25.01
N ALA A 152 -16.06 10.91 25.67
CA ALA A 152 -16.21 11.94 26.72
C ALA A 152 -16.07 13.33 26.11
N ALA A 153 -17.04 14.21 26.31
CA ALA A 153 -17.00 15.57 25.84
C ALA A 153 -15.79 16.33 26.43
N GLY A 154 -14.86 16.71 25.56
CA GLY A 154 -13.75 17.61 25.92
C GLY A 154 -12.50 16.97 26.51
N THR A 155 -12.34 15.65 26.44
CA THR A 155 -11.11 15.00 26.88
C THR A 155 -10.40 14.36 25.69
N VAL A 156 -9.25 14.88 25.37
CA VAL A 156 -8.28 14.29 24.44
C VAL A 156 -7.27 13.54 25.30
N THR A 157 -7.06 12.29 25.02
CA THR A 157 -6.01 11.46 25.63
C THR A 157 -4.83 11.30 24.69
#